data_cf66cef6383b12196f942cbb0a58e2ec
#
_entry.id   cf66cef6383b12196f942cbb0a58e2ec
#
_cell.length_a   1.000
_cell.length_b   1.000
_cell.length_c   1.000
_cell.angle_alpha   90.00
_cell.angle_beta   90.00
_cell.angle_gamma   90.00
#
_symmetry.space_group_name_H-M   'P 1'
#
loop_
_entity.id
_entity.type
_entity.pdbx_description
1 polymer ?
#
loop_
_entity_poly.entity_id
_entity_poly.type
_entity_poly.pdbx_seq_one_letter_code
_entity_poly.pdbx_strand_id
1 'polypeptide(L)'
;MNSLFDRIFQTGAAVWLCPFRPFFLLTAAHGALAMAAWIAFLSGLLPLPDVAGGAVVWHAHEMLFGFAMASIVGFLLTAVPEFTGLPSIPRRRLHVLVALWLGGRLAFTFSGALTAWPAALCDLAVLLTLIASVAGPLWRQPDRRHVAFIYNLLALLAVHAGFYAALLGGHDPMPWLRLSIGVLMALIIVALSRISMRLVNDVLEAQGGESAPYMARPPRRNLAVFAIAAYSAGEFLLPGHAVAGWLALAAAAAIANLLNDWHVGRALLQRWALIPYLVYVCMALGYALIGLGRLSGNEMTSAGEHLLVVGSLGLAVLIVMAVAGRMHSGWGLDHRRWLPLGALLFVLAALARAGSSTPFGAAAATAGLHAAATLWIAGWSIYLAYSLKPLSGPRPDDRGGCDEAAPVVEAATP
;
A
#
# COMPACT_ATOMS: atom_id res chain seq x y z
N MET A 1 2.14 21.65 -28.87
CA MET A 1 1.69 20.52 -28.01
C MET A 1 2.92 20.00 -27.29
N ASN A 2 3.23 20.54 -26.08
CA ASN A 2 4.38 20.08 -25.33
C ASN A 2 4.16 18.63 -24.95
N SER A 3 5.14 17.76 -25.18
CA SER A 3 5.04 16.35 -24.88
C SER A 3 4.79 16.16 -23.37
N LEU A 4 4.14 15.07 -22.98
CA LEU A 4 3.95 14.70 -21.58
C LEU A 4 5.30 14.69 -20.84
N PHE A 5 6.35 14.29 -21.54
CA PHE A 5 7.73 14.25 -21.08
C PHE A 5 8.25 15.65 -20.65
N ASP A 6 8.01 16.69 -21.49
CA ASP A 6 8.42 18.06 -21.15
C ASP A 6 7.71 18.60 -19.92
N ARG A 7 6.47 18.17 -19.66
CA ARG A 7 5.71 18.57 -18.47
C ARG A 7 6.20 17.91 -17.18
N ILE A 8 6.70 16.68 -17.26
CA ILE A 8 7.15 15.91 -16.10
C ILE A 8 8.55 16.33 -15.64
N PHE A 9 9.46 16.62 -16.58
CA PHE A 9 10.87 16.86 -16.28
C PHE A 9 11.28 18.34 -16.13
N GLN A 10 10.38 19.29 -16.42
CA GLN A 10 10.66 20.69 -16.10
C GLN A 10 10.67 20.90 -14.57
N THR A 11 11.72 21.52 -14.04
CA THR A 11 11.87 21.81 -12.59
C THR A 11 10.74 22.65 -12.00
N GLY A 12 9.95 23.31 -12.83
CA GLY A 12 8.72 24.03 -12.49
C GLY A 12 7.42 23.25 -12.66
N ALA A 13 7.49 21.98 -13.13
CA ALA A 13 6.29 21.21 -13.39
C ALA A 13 5.48 20.92 -12.12
N ALA A 14 4.16 20.91 -12.26
CA ALA A 14 3.23 20.70 -11.16
C ALA A 14 3.43 19.35 -10.43
N VAL A 15 3.96 18.35 -11.13
CA VAL A 15 4.26 17.03 -10.54
C VAL A 15 5.25 17.10 -9.37
N TRP A 16 6.10 18.14 -9.33
CA TRP A 16 7.12 18.32 -8.28
C TRP A 16 6.68 19.27 -7.15
N LEU A 17 5.44 19.73 -7.16
CA LEU A 17 4.92 20.60 -6.10
C LEU A 17 4.82 19.87 -4.75
N CYS A 18 4.44 18.58 -4.79
CA CYS A 18 4.15 17.78 -3.60
C CYS A 18 4.69 16.36 -3.72
N PRO A 19 5.14 15.73 -2.62
CA PRO A 19 5.71 14.39 -2.65
C PRO A 19 4.77 13.31 -3.19
N PHE A 20 3.48 13.37 -2.85
CA PHE A 20 2.51 12.37 -3.31
C PHE A 20 2.37 12.32 -4.84
N ARG A 21 2.53 13.45 -5.54
CA ARG A 21 2.29 13.53 -6.98
C ARG A 21 3.19 12.59 -7.79
N PRO A 22 4.54 12.70 -7.73
CA PRO A 22 5.40 11.76 -8.43
C PRO A 22 5.30 10.34 -7.85
N PHE A 23 5.23 10.19 -6.52
CA PHE A 23 5.24 8.87 -5.91
C PHE A 23 3.97 8.08 -6.16
N PHE A 24 2.78 8.69 -6.23
CA PHE A 24 1.55 7.98 -6.56
C PHE A 24 1.49 7.57 -8.04
N LEU A 25 2.03 8.39 -8.94
CA LEU A 25 2.20 7.99 -10.34
C LEU A 25 3.19 6.83 -10.46
N LEU A 26 4.33 6.90 -9.77
CA LEU A 26 5.33 5.82 -9.74
C LEU A 26 4.79 4.54 -9.13
N THR A 27 4.02 4.63 -8.04
CA THR A 27 3.35 3.47 -7.43
C THR A 27 2.49 2.74 -8.45
N ALA A 28 1.58 3.45 -9.10
CA ALA A 28 0.65 2.81 -10.03
C ALA A 28 1.35 2.30 -11.30
N ALA A 29 2.29 3.08 -11.85
CA ALA A 29 3.07 2.68 -13.02
C ALA A 29 3.94 1.45 -12.70
N HIS A 30 4.65 1.47 -11.57
CA HIS A 30 5.50 0.35 -11.16
C HIS A 30 4.68 -0.90 -10.84
N GLY A 31 3.55 -0.76 -10.12
CA GLY A 31 2.66 -1.87 -9.83
C GLY A 31 2.13 -2.57 -11.08
N ALA A 32 1.82 -1.80 -12.13
CA ALA A 32 1.40 -2.36 -13.42
C ALA A 32 2.58 -2.97 -14.19
N LEU A 33 3.71 -2.27 -14.31
CA LEU A 33 4.87 -2.72 -15.10
C LEU A 33 5.58 -3.92 -14.48
N ALA A 34 5.79 -3.93 -13.16
CA ALA A 34 6.42 -5.07 -12.48
C ALA A 34 5.55 -6.32 -12.59
N MET A 35 4.23 -6.18 -12.49
CA MET A 35 3.31 -7.32 -12.69
C MET A 35 3.29 -7.77 -14.16
N ALA A 36 3.34 -6.85 -15.13
CA ALA A 36 3.44 -7.20 -16.55
C ALA A 36 4.75 -7.96 -16.85
N ALA A 37 5.87 -7.52 -16.30
CA ALA A 37 7.15 -8.24 -16.43
C ALA A 37 7.09 -9.62 -15.76
N TRP A 38 6.48 -9.72 -14.57
CA TRP A 38 6.31 -10.99 -13.86
C TRP A 38 5.49 -12.01 -14.64
N ILE A 39 4.32 -11.60 -15.18
CA ILE A 39 3.49 -12.56 -15.95
C ILE A 39 4.10 -12.90 -17.31
N ALA A 40 4.81 -11.96 -17.94
CA ALA A 40 5.56 -12.24 -19.16
C ALA A 40 6.68 -13.27 -18.93
N PHE A 41 7.39 -13.17 -17.79
CA PHE A 41 8.38 -14.16 -17.38
C PHE A 41 7.73 -15.53 -17.14
N LEU A 42 6.65 -15.61 -16.35
CA LEU A 42 5.96 -16.88 -16.09
C LEU A 42 5.40 -17.53 -17.35
N SER A 43 5.08 -16.73 -18.37
CA SER A 43 4.59 -17.19 -19.68
C SER A 43 5.74 -17.57 -20.64
N GLY A 44 7.00 -17.41 -20.25
CA GLY A 44 8.16 -17.66 -21.12
C GLY A 44 8.33 -16.64 -22.25
N LEU A 45 7.61 -15.50 -22.19
CA LEU A 45 7.67 -14.46 -23.23
C LEU A 45 8.91 -13.55 -23.07
N LEU A 46 9.33 -13.29 -21.83
CA LEU A 46 10.49 -12.47 -21.52
C LEU A 46 11.33 -13.15 -20.43
N PRO A 47 12.65 -13.29 -20.62
CA PRO A 47 13.53 -13.68 -19.53
C PRO A 47 13.60 -12.52 -18.51
N LEU A 48 13.60 -12.82 -17.22
CA LEU A 48 14.07 -11.85 -16.23
C LEU A 48 15.61 -11.84 -16.26
N PRO A 49 16.23 -10.67 -16.01
CA PRO A 49 17.66 -10.61 -15.75
C PRO A 49 18.06 -11.55 -14.62
N ASP A 50 19.34 -11.89 -14.53
CA ASP A 50 19.88 -12.61 -13.37
C ASP A 50 19.78 -11.69 -12.15
N VAL A 51 18.95 -12.10 -11.19
CA VAL A 51 18.61 -11.33 -9.98
C VAL A 51 19.08 -12.09 -8.76
N ALA A 52 19.73 -11.40 -7.85
CA ALA A 52 20.11 -11.98 -6.56
C ALA A 52 18.87 -12.53 -5.81
N GLY A 53 18.93 -13.80 -5.43
CA GLY A 53 17.82 -14.52 -4.80
C GLY A 53 16.79 -15.10 -5.78
N GLY A 54 16.87 -14.80 -7.07
CA GLY A 54 16.03 -15.38 -8.11
C GLY A 54 14.70 -14.64 -8.33
N ALA A 55 13.94 -15.13 -9.31
CA ALA A 55 12.75 -14.45 -9.84
C ALA A 55 11.64 -14.24 -8.81
N VAL A 56 11.40 -15.20 -7.92
CA VAL A 56 10.36 -15.07 -6.87
C VAL A 56 10.73 -13.99 -5.87
N VAL A 57 12.00 -13.91 -5.48
CA VAL A 57 12.51 -12.86 -4.59
C VAL A 57 12.40 -11.50 -5.27
N TRP A 58 12.73 -11.41 -6.57
CA TRP A 58 12.53 -10.18 -7.34
C TRP A 58 11.07 -9.73 -7.33
N HIS A 59 10.15 -10.63 -7.66
CA HIS A 59 8.73 -10.29 -7.67
C HIS A 59 8.24 -9.78 -6.30
N ALA A 60 8.54 -10.51 -5.23
CA ALA A 60 8.11 -10.12 -3.89
C ALA A 60 8.76 -8.79 -3.43
N HIS A 61 10.05 -8.60 -3.71
CA HIS A 61 10.78 -7.37 -3.41
C HIS A 61 10.19 -6.16 -4.15
N GLU A 62 9.97 -6.28 -5.46
CA GLU A 62 9.43 -5.17 -6.27
C GLU A 62 7.99 -4.80 -5.87
N MET A 63 7.20 -5.76 -5.43
CA MET A 63 5.84 -5.48 -4.96
C MET A 63 5.81 -4.91 -3.53
N LEU A 64 6.70 -5.33 -2.63
CA LEU A 64 6.70 -4.89 -1.23
C LEU A 64 7.58 -3.64 -1.02
N PHE A 65 8.80 -3.62 -1.57
CA PHE A 65 9.75 -2.53 -1.39
C PHE A 65 9.83 -1.58 -2.61
N GLY A 66 9.31 -1.97 -3.75
CA GLY A 66 9.11 -1.08 -4.89
C GLY A 66 7.75 -0.38 -4.81
N PHE A 67 6.68 -1.11 -5.10
CA PHE A 67 5.31 -0.59 -5.19
C PHE A 67 4.80 -0.02 -3.86
N ALA A 68 4.79 -0.81 -2.78
CA ALA A 68 4.24 -0.34 -1.52
C ALA A 68 5.08 0.79 -0.90
N MET A 69 6.42 0.73 -1.01
CA MET A 69 7.28 1.79 -0.49
C MET A 69 7.05 3.13 -1.18
N ALA A 70 6.86 3.16 -2.51
CA ALA A 70 6.54 4.40 -3.22
C ALA A 70 5.26 5.04 -2.68
N SER A 71 4.20 4.24 -2.45
CA SER A 71 2.95 4.74 -1.88
C SER A 71 3.13 5.30 -0.46
N ILE A 72 3.92 4.62 0.38
CA ILE A 72 4.22 5.03 1.77
C ILE A 72 4.99 6.36 1.78
N VAL A 73 6.02 6.49 0.95
CA VAL A 73 6.82 7.73 0.84
C VAL A 73 5.93 8.88 0.41
N GLY A 74 5.15 8.72 -0.66
CA GLY A 74 4.22 9.73 -1.15
C GLY A 74 3.19 10.15 -0.10
N PHE A 75 2.61 9.17 0.59
CA PHE A 75 1.61 9.41 1.63
C PHE A 75 2.19 10.12 2.85
N LEU A 76 3.23 9.58 3.47
CA LEU A 76 3.75 10.13 4.74
C LEU A 76 4.41 11.48 4.58
N LEU A 77 5.15 11.73 3.49
CA LEU A 77 5.74 13.05 3.24
C LEU A 77 4.70 14.14 2.93
N THR A 78 3.45 13.76 2.70
CA THR A 78 2.32 14.68 2.51
C THR A 78 1.49 14.80 3.77
N ALA A 79 1.09 13.68 4.37
CA ALA A 79 0.21 13.66 5.53
C ALA A 79 0.88 14.20 6.81
N VAL A 80 2.20 13.97 7.00
CA VAL A 80 2.88 14.43 8.21
C VAL A 80 2.98 15.96 8.29
N PRO A 81 3.37 16.69 7.25
CA PRO A 81 3.25 18.16 7.23
C PRO A 81 1.85 18.66 7.58
N GLU A 82 0.80 18.05 7.03
CA GLU A 82 -0.59 18.39 7.36
C GLU A 82 -0.91 18.18 8.85
N PHE A 83 -0.54 17.01 9.40
CA PHE A 83 -0.81 16.70 10.81
C PHE A 83 -0.03 17.59 11.79
N THR A 84 1.12 18.11 11.37
CA THR A 84 2.05 18.84 12.24
C THR A 84 2.08 20.35 11.98
N GLY A 85 1.45 20.82 10.90
CA GLY A 85 1.49 22.22 10.46
C GLY A 85 2.87 22.67 9.97
N LEU A 86 3.78 21.71 9.67
CA LEU A 86 5.13 22.00 9.20
C LEU A 86 5.19 22.05 7.67
N PRO A 87 6.15 22.79 7.09
CA PRO A 87 6.29 22.83 5.64
C PRO A 87 6.68 21.47 5.05
N SER A 88 6.25 21.22 3.83
CA SER A 88 6.63 20.04 3.04
C SER A 88 8.13 20.07 2.72
N ILE A 89 8.69 18.91 2.34
CA ILE A 89 10.10 18.79 1.98
C ILE A 89 10.45 19.65 0.74
N PRO A 90 11.70 20.20 0.64
CA PRO A 90 12.14 20.93 -0.53
C PRO A 90 12.14 20.08 -1.80
N ARG A 91 11.80 20.69 -2.96
CA ARG A 91 11.80 20.02 -4.28
C ARG A 91 13.09 19.27 -4.59
N ARG A 92 14.25 19.84 -4.27
CA ARG A 92 15.54 19.17 -4.48
C ARG A 92 15.62 17.82 -3.76
N ARG A 93 15.13 17.76 -2.52
CA ARG A 93 15.09 16.51 -1.75
C ARG A 93 14.10 15.51 -2.34
N LEU A 94 12.98 15.98 -2.87
CA LEU A 94 12.02 15.16 -3.58
C LEU A 94 12.63 14.53 -4.85
N HIS A 95 13.36 15.30 -5.66
CA HIS A 95 14.07 14.78 -6.84
C HIS A 95 15.07 13.68 -6.45
N VAL A 96 15.84 13.89 -5.38
CA VAL A 96 16.79 12.89 -4.87
C VAL A 96 16.09 11.62 -4.43
N LEU A 97 14.96 11.73 -3.72
CA LEU A 97 14.18 10.56 -3.29
C LEU A 97 13.64 9.77 -4.47
N VAL A 98 13.10 10.44 -5.49
CA VAL A 98 12.62 9.77 -6.71
C VAL A 98 13.79 9.11 -7.45
N ALA A 99 14.94 9.78 -7.57
CA ALA A 99 16.12 9.21 -8.22
C ALA A 99 16.66 7.99 -7.46
N LEU A 100 16.73 8.05 -6.13
CA LEU A 100 17.13 6.91 -5.29
C LEU A 100 16.15 5.74 -5.45
N TRP A 101 14.84 6.01 -5.41
CA TRP A 101 13.85 4.96 -5.58
C TRP A 101 13.96 4.28 -6.96
N LEU A 102 14.08 5.05 -8.04
CA LEU A 102 14.29 4.51 -9.39
C LEU A 102 15.62 3.75 -9.50
N GLY A 103 16.68 4.29 -8.93
CA GLY A 103 18.00 3.66 -8.87
C GLY A 103 17.94 2.30 -8.17
N GLY A 104 17.21 2.20 -7.05
CA GLY A 104 16.98 0.96 -6.34
C GLY A 104 16.28 -0.10 -7.20
N ARG A 105 15.23 0.30 -7.95
CA ARG A 105 14.50 -0.62 -8.85
C ARG A 105 15.41 -1.18 -9.94
N LEU A 106 16.17 -0.31 -10.59
CA LEU A 106 17.13 -0.73 -11.62
C LEU A 106 18.26 -1.58 -11.02
N ALA A 107 18.86 -1.13 -9.92
CA ALA A 107 19.95 -1.86 -9.27
C ALA A 107 19.52 -3.26 -8.79
N PHE A 108 18.30 -3.41 -8.24
CA PHE A 108 17.81 -4.71 -7.81
C PHE A 108 17.51 -5.63 -8.99
N THR A 109 16.91 -5.11 -10.06
CA THR A 109 16.60 -5.87 -11.27
C THR A 109 17.88 -6.42 -11.93
N PHE A 110 19.00 -5.72 -11.84
CA PHE A 110 20.30 -6.15 -12.38
C PHE A 110 21.28 -6.62 -11.30
N SER A 111 20.80 -7.04 -10.13
CA SER A 111 21.62 -7.38 -8.97
C SER A 111 22.48 -8.65 -9.16
N GLY A 112 22.16 -9.53 -10.08
CA GLY A 112 23.03 -10.65 -10.45
C GLY A 112 24.34 -10.19 -11.09
N ALA A 113 24.30 -9.11 -11.89
CA ALA A 113 25.48 -8.52 -12.50
C ALA A 113 26.17 -7.47 -11.61
N LEU A 114 25.39 -6.67 -10.85
CA LEU A 114 25.86 -5.52 -10.07
C LEU A 114 26.06 -5.83 -8.58
N THR A 115 25.75 -7.04 -8.12
CA THR A 115 25.50 -7.37 -6.71
C THR A 115 24.28 -6.64 -6.14
N ALA A 116 23.80 -7.02 -4.95
CA ALA A 116 22.65 -6.36 -4.32
C ALA A 116 23.02 -5.08 -3.53
N TRP A 117 24.31 -4.73 -3.39
CA TRP A 117 24.75 -3.56 -2.64
C TRP A 117 24.20 -2.23 -3.14
N PRO A 118 24.21 -1.91 -4.48
CA PRO A 118 23.67 -0.65 -4.96
C PRO A 118 22.16 -0.52 -4.67
N ALA A 119 21.41 -1.61 -4.79
CA ALA A 119 19.99 -1.64 -4.46
C ALA A 119 19.77 -1.39 -2.95
N ALA A 120 20.53 -2.08 -2.09
CA ALA A 120 20.46 -1.90 -0.65
C ALA A 120 20.72 -0.45 -0.24
N LEU A 121 21.76 0.17 -0.79
CA LEU A 121 22.09 1.57 -0.50
C LEU A 121 20.97 2.52 -0.92
N CYS A 122 20.42 2.34 -2.12
CA CYS A 122 19.33 3.18 -2.62
C CYS A 122 18.07 3.04 -1.76
N ASP A 123 17.63 1.83 -1.52
CA ASP A 123 16.38 1.53 -0.82
C ASP A 123 16.44 1.95 0.65
N LEU A 124 17.52 1.62 1.35
CA LEU A 124 17.71 2.05 2.73
C LEU A 124 17.86 3.58 2.83
N ALA A 125 18.50 4.24 1.85
CA ALA A 125 18.60 5.69 1.82
C ALA A 125 17.22 6.36 1.66
N VAL A 126 16.33 5.81 0.81
CA VAL A 126 14.94 6.29 0.70
C VAL A 126 14.23 6.21 2.05
N LEU A 127 14.29 5.06 2.70
CA LEU A 127 13.58 4.83 3.97
C LEU A 127 14.17 5.65 5.13
N LEU A 128 15.50 5.75 5.23
CA LEU A 128 16.17 6.60 6.21
C LEU A 128 15.84 8.08 6.00
N THR A 129 15.78 8.54 4.74
CA THR A 129 15.40 9.93 4.44
C THR A 129 13.94 10.20 4.80
N LEU A 130 13.04 9.24 4.55
CA LEU A 130 11.66 9.32 5.00
C LEU A 130 11.59 9.44 6.53
N ILE A 131 12.22 8.53 7.25
CA ILE A 131 12.23 8.53 8.73
C ILE A 131 12.79 9.85 9.25
N ALA A 132 13.93 10.31 8.75
CA ALA A 132 14.54 11.57 9.16
C ALA A 132 13.62 12.78 8.91
N SER A 133 12.78 12.73 7.87
CA SER A 133 11.85 13.81 7.54
C SER A 133 10.61 13.83 8.44
N VAL A 134 10.13 12.67 8.92
CA VAL A 134 8.84 12.57 9.62
C VAL A 134 8.95 12.28 11.12
N ALA A 135 10.03 11.64 11.58
CA ALA A 135 10.12 11.21 12.98
C ALA A 135 10.16 12.37 13.97
N GLY A 136 10.98 13.39 13.71
CA GLY A 136 11.08 14.57 14.57
C GLY A 136 9.75 15.32 14.73
N PRO A 137 9.09 15.72 13.61
CA PRO A 137 7.76 16.30 13.64
C PRO A 137 6.73 15.48 14.42
N LEU A 138 6.62 14.19 14.14
CA LEU A 138 5.66 13.32 14.79
C LEU A 138 5.94 13.10 16.30
N TRP A 139 7.22 13.03 16.67
CA TRP A 139 7.63 12.83 18.06
C TRP A 139 7.33 14.04 18.94
N ARG A 140 7.42 15.24 18.37
CA ARG A 140 7.20 16.51 19.08
C ARG A 140 5.72 16.86 19.28
N GLN A 141 4.78 16.12 18.66
CA GLN A 141 3.36 16.36 18.89
C GLN A 141 2.98 16.08 20.35
N PRO A 142 2.30 17.00 21.04
CA PRO A 142 1.98 16.86 22.48
C PRO A 142 1.18 15.61 22.80
N ASP A 143 0.22 15.26 21.95
CA ASP A 143 -0.69 14.13 22.14
C ASP A 143 -0.15 12.80 21.59
N ARG A 144 1.00 12.82 20.91
CA ARG A 144 1.67 11.66 20.31
C ARG A 144 0.76 10.74 19.48
N ARG A 145 -0.34 11.28 18.94
CA ARG A 145 -1.35 10.50 18.20
C ARG A 145 -0.77 9.73 17.03
N HIS A 146 0.32 10.23 16.44
CA HIS A 146 0.89 9.70 15.20
C HIS A 146 2.20 8.91 15.39
N VAL A 147 2.65 8.72 16.62
CA VAL A 147 3.91 8.01 16.93
C VAL A 147 3.94 6.57 16.39
N ALA A 148 2.78 5.93 16.25
CA ALA A 148 2.68 4.59 15.66
C ALA A 148 3.29 4.51 14.25
N PHE A 149 3.27 5.60 13.47
CA PHE A 149 3.94 5.63 12.16
C PHE A 149 5.47 5.49 12.30
N ILE A 150 6.07 6.11 13.33
CA ILE A 150 7.52 6.01 13.58
C ILE A 150 7.89 4.56 13.87
N TYR A 151 7.16 3.88 14.77
CA TYR A 151 7.44 2.48 15.10
C TYR A 151 7.29 1.56 13.88
N ASN A 152 6.26 1.78 13.04
CA ASN A 152 6.09 1.00 11.82
C ASN A 152 7.23 1.26 10.81
N LEU A 153 7.68 2.51 10.66
CA LEU A 153 8.81 2.84 9.78
C LEU A 153 10.13 2.25 10.28
N LEU A 154 10.37 2.26 11.59
CA LEU A 154 11.55 1.61 12.18
C LEU A 154 11.50 0.09 12.01
N ALA A 155 10.34 -0.53 12.20
CA ALA A 155 10.14 -1.95 11.92
C ALA A 155 10.40 -2.26 10.44
N LEU A 156 9.87 -1.43 9.53
CA LEU A 156 10.09 -1.58 8.09
C LEU A 156 11.57 -1.42 7.71
N LEU A 157 12.28 -0.48 8.35
CA LEU A 157 13.73 -0.31 8.18
C LEU A 157 14.50 -1.56 8.65
N ALA A 158 14.16 -2.10 9.82
CA ALA A 158 14.80 -3.29 10.36
C ALA A 158 14.57 -4.51 9.44
N VAL A 159 13.34 -4.70 8.97
CA VAL A 159 13.00 -5.80 8.07
C VAL A 159 13.69 -5.66 6.72
N HIS A 160 13.72 -4.45 6.15
CA HIS A 160 14.37 -4.20 4.86
C HIS A 160 15.90 -4.35 4.96
N ALA A 161 16.51 -3.87 6.03
CA ALA A 161 17.93 -4.11 6.30
C ALA A 161 18.23 -5.61 6.51
N GLY A 162 17.37 -6.33 7.24
CA GLY A 162 17.47 -7.77 7.42
C GLY A 162 17.35 -8.56 6.12
N PHE A 163 16.45 -8.15 5.23
CA PHE A 163 16.34 -8.71 3.88
C PHE A 163 17.67 -8.61 3.12
N TYR A 164 18.27 -7.41 3.06
CA TYR A 164 19.53 -7.23 2.37
C TYR A 164 20.69 -7.93 3.08
N ALA A 165 20.71 -7.96 4.40
CA ALA A 165 21.73 -8.70 5.17
C ALA A 165 21.66 -10.20 4.86
N ALA A 166 20.47 -10.79 4.82
CA ALA A 166 20.28 -12.19 4.43
C ALA A 166 20.73 -12.44 2.99
N LEU A 167 20.27 -11.62 2.05
CA LEU A 167 20.58 -11.78 0.62
C LEU A 167 22.08 -11.67 0.35
N LEU A 168 22.76 -10.66 0.92
CA LEU A 168 24.19 -10.43 0.75
C LEU A 168 25.03 -11.46 1.50
N GLY A 169 24.50 -12.03 2.59
CA GLY A 169 25.12 -13.12 3.32
C GLY A 169 24.90 -14.52 2.72
N GLY A 170 24.18 -14.62 1.57
CA GLY A 170 23.88 -15.91 0.94
C GLY A 170 22.82 -16.73 1.69
N HIS A 171 22.02 -16.10 2.54
CA HIS A 171 20.91 -16.73 3.27
C HIS A 171 19.58 -16.50 2.55
N ASP A 172 18.56 -17.32 2.85
CA ASP A 172 17.21 -17.14 2.32
C ASP A 172 16.58 -15.80 2.80
N PRO A 173 16.29 -14.86 1.89
CA PRO A 173 15.68 -13.59 2.25
C PRO A 173 14.15 -13.65 2.39
N MET A 174 13.49 -14.76 2.01
CA MET A 174 12.02 -14.90 2.01
C MET A 174 11.36 -14.69 3.39
N PRO A 175 11.94 -15.14 4.51
CA PRO A 175 11.37 -14.85 5.83
C PRO A 175 11.24 -13.35 6.12
N TRP A 176 12.20 -12.53 5.66
CA TRP A 176 12.16 -11.08 5.82
C TRP A 176 11.08 -10.44 4.95
N LEU A 177 10.85 -10.94 3.73
CA LEU A 177 9.76 -10.48 2.86
C LEU A 177 8.39 -10.81 3.48
N ARG A 178 8.20 -12.01 4.06
CA ARG A 178 6.99 -12.36 4.80
C ARG A 178 6.78 -11.49 6.02
N LEU A 179 7.84 -11.24 6.79
CA LEU A 179 7.78 -10.34 7.95
C LEU A 179 7.37 -8.92 7.55
N SER A 180 7.81 -8.43 6.37
CA SER A 180 7.42 -7.12 5.86
C SER A 180 5.93 -7.03 5.55
N ILE A 181 5.27 -8.12 5.13
CA ILE A 181 3.81 -8.16 4.93
C ILE A 181 3.10 -7.81 6.25
N GLY A 182 3.52 -8.41 7.37
CA GLY A 182 2.95 -8.10 8.68
C GLY A 182 3.12 -6.63 9.08
N VAL A 183 4.31 -6.05 8.85
CA VAL A 183 4.56 -4.62 9.12
C VAL A 183 3.67 -3.73 8.24
N LEU A 184 3.51 -4.08 6.96
CA LEU A 184 2.62 -3.35 6.05
C LEU A 184 1.15 -3.44 6.47
N MET A 185 0.67 -4.62 6.90
CA MET A 185 -0.69 -4.78 7.41
C MET A 185 -0.94 -3.95 8.68
N ALA A 186 0.01 -3.92 9.60
CA ALA A 186 -0.04 -3.06 10.78
C ALA A 186 -0.09 -1.57 10.40
N LEU A 187 0.74 -1.14 9.43
CA LEU A 187 0.74 0.22 8.91
C LEU A 187 -0.60 0.59 8.27
N ILE A 188 -1.19 -0.32 7.48
CA ILE A 188 -2.53 -0.13 6.89
C ILE A 188 -3.58 0.09 7.97
N ILE A 189 -3.60 -0.72 9.02
CA ILE A 189 -4.56 -0.55 10.13
C ILE A 189 -4.39 0.83 10.79
N VAL A 190 -3.15 1.25 11.05
CA VAL A 190 -2.85 2.57 11.65
C VAL A 190 -3.29 3.72 10.75
N ALA A 191 -2.97 3.67 9.46
CA ALA A 191 -3.32 4.73 8.52
C ALA A 191 -4.83 4.75 8.22
N LEU A 192 -5.38 3.60 7.87
CA LEU A 192 -6.77 3.50 7.41
C LEU A 192 -7.77 3.77 8.54
N SER A 193 -7.44 3.45 9.81
CA SER A 193 -8.29 3.79 10.95
C SER A 193 -8.56 5.29 11.09
N ARG A 194 -7.68 6.15 10.56
CA ARG A 194 -7.85 7.61 10.56
C ARG A 194 -8.60 8.10 9.33
N ILE A 195 -8.16 7.62 8.17
CA ILE A 195 -8.75 7.98 6.87
C ILE A 195 -10.22 7.55 6.83
N SER A 196 -10.53 6.34 7.31
CA SER A 196 -11.90 5.85 7.34
C SER A 196 -12.80 6.64 8.27
N MET A 197 -12.29 7.13 9.43
CA MET A 197 -13.11 7.99 10.32
C MET A 197 -13.60 9.25 9.60
N ARG A 198 -12.75 9.89 8.81
CA ARG A 198 -13.14 11.05 8.01
C ARG A 198 -14.13 10.64 6.91
N LEU A 199 -13.75 9.71 6.04
CA LEU A 199 -14.55 9.33 4.87
C LEU A 199 -15.94 8.79 5.23
N VAL A 200 -16.03 7.96 6.28
CA VAL A 200 -17.30 7.37 6.69
C VAL A 200 -18.20 8.40 7.36
N ASN A 201 -17.63 9.30 8.18
CA ASN A 201 -18.41 10.36 8.81
C ASN A 201 -18.92 11.38 7.79
N ASP A 202 -18.11 11.75 6.78
CA ASP A 202 -18.58 12.60 5.67
C ASP A 202 -19.77 11.94 4.94
N VAL A 203 -19.76 10.62 4.76
CA VAL A 203 -20.89 9.87 4.17
C VAL A 203 -22.12 9.89 5.09
N LEU A 204 -21.93 9.69 6.41
CA LEU A 204 -23.03 9.70 7.38
C LEU A 204 -23.68 11.09 7.47
N GLU A 205 -22.88 12.16 7.49
CA GLU A 205 -23.36 13.54 7.48
C GLU A 205 -24.18 13.86 6.22
N ALA A 206 -23.69 13.41 5.05
CA ALA A 206 -24.41 13.58 3.78
C ALA A 206 -25.74 12.81 3.71
N GLN A 207 -25.96 11.81 4.59
CA GLN A 207 -27.21 11.04 4.70
C GLN A 207 -28.20 11.59 5.74
N GLY A 208 -27.91 12.74 6.34
CA GLY A 208 -28.83 13.40 7.30
C GLY A 208 -28.37 13.41 8.76
N GLY A 209 -27.20 12.84 9.09
CA GLY A 209 -26.50 13.04 10.36
C GLY A 209 -27.17 12.47 11.64
N GLU A 210 -28.25 11.70 11.52
CA GLU A 210 -28.97 11.13 12.70
C GLU A 210 -28.25 9.94 13.35
N SER A 211 -27.26 9.36 12.66
CA SER A 211 -26.52 8.20 13.15
C SER A 211 -25.34 8.61 14.03
N ALA A 212 -25.02 7.80 15.05
CA ALA A 212 -23.80 8.00 15.83
C ALA A 212 -22.56 7.98 14.90
N PRO A 213 -21.59 8.88 15.15
CA PRO A 213 -20.40 8.95 14.29
C PRO A 213 -19.61 7.64 14.33
N TYR A 214 -19.10 7.25 13.18
CA TYR A 214 -18.18 6.13 13.08
C TYR A 214 -16.87 6.44 13.82
N MET A 215 -16.41 5.51 14.64
CA MET A 215 -15.18 5.63 15.40
C MET A 215 -14.37 4.34 15.34
N ALA A 216 -13.16 4.41 14.82
CA ALA A 216 -12.20 3.32 14.89
C ALA A 216 -11.65 3.23 16.33
N ARG A 217 -12.18 2.31 17.12
CA ARG A 217 -11.90 2.21 18.55
C ARG A 217 -10.47 1.74 18.83
N PRO A 218 -9.65 2.50 19.58
CA PRO A 218 -8.26 2.16 19.85
C PRO A 218 -8.04 0.75 20.42
N PRO A 219 -8.86 0.20 21.34
CA PRO A 219 -8.65 -1.16 21.85
C PRO A 219 -8.71 -2.24 20.76
N ARG A 220 -9.71 -2.17 19.86
CA ARG A 220 -9.86 -3.13 18.77
C ARG A 220 -8.73 -3.02 17.75
N ARG A 221 -8.39 -1.77 17.38
CA ARG A 221 -7.27 -1.47 16.49
C ARG A 221 -5.95 -2.01 17.05
N ASN A 222 -5.65 -1.72 18.32
CA ASN A 222 -4.40 -2.12 18.95
C ASN A 222 -4.32 -3.64 19.13
N LEU A 223 -5.44 -4.31 19.42
CA LEU A 223 -5.52 -5.77 19.47
C LEU A 223 -5.19 -6.40 18.11
N ALA A 224 -5.74 -5.86 17.03
CA ALA A 224 -5.46 -6.36 15.68
C ALA A 224 -3.97 -6.17 15.31
N VAL A 225 -3.39 -4.99 15.58
CA VAL A 225 -1.97 -4.73 15.35
C VAL A 225 -1.08 -5.67 16.19
N PHE A 226 -1.42 -5.88 17.46
CA PHE A 226 -0.70 -6.79 18.33
C PHE A 226 -0.77 -8.24 17.83
N ALA A 227 -1.94 -8.71 17.44
CA ALA A 227 -2.13 -10.08 16.94
C ALA A 227 -1.35 -10.32 15.62
N ILE A 228 -1.32 -9.33 14.72
CA ILE A 228 -0.50 -9.37 13.51
C ILE A 228 0.99 -9.44 13.87
N ALA A 229 1.45 -8.60 14.80
CA ALA A 229 2.84 -8.60 15.24
C ALA A 229 3.23 -9.95 15.89
N ALA A 230 2.36 -10.51 16.73
CA ALA A 230 2.56 -11.82 17.35
C ALA A 230 2.65 -12.94 16.29
N TYR A 231 1.74 -12.95 15.30
CA TYR A 231 1.81 -13.89 14.19
C TYR A 231 3.12 -13.73 13.41
N SER A 232 3.47 -12.51 13.04
CA SER A 232 4.66 -12.24 12.23
C SER A 232 5.95 -12.64 12.94
N ALA A 233 6.05 -12.37 14.25
CA ALA A 233 7.16 -12.83 15.07
C ALA A 233 7.18 -14.36 15.21
N GLY A 234 6.03 -14.98 15.45
CA GLY A 234 5.90 -16.44 15.55
C GLY A 234 6.31 -17.14 14.25
N GLU A 235 5.87 -16.66 13.10
CA GLU A 235 6.23 -17.21 11.79
C GLU A 235 7.73 -17.05 11.49
N PHE A 236 8.31 -15.90 11.88
CA PHE A 236 9.74 -15.62 11.65
C PHE A 236 10.66 -16.42 12.56
N LEU A 237 10.31 -16.55 13.84
CA LEU A 237 11.16 -17.21 14.86
C LEU A 237 10.96 -18.73 14.89
N LEU A 238 9.80 -19.23 14.52
CA LEU A 238 9.41 -20.64 14.58
C LEU A 238 8.81 -21.09 13.24
N PRO A 239 9.59 -21.02 12.14
CA PRO A 239 9.08 -21.32 10.80
C PRO A 239 8.52 -22.75 10.72
N GLY A 240 7.31 -22.89 10.18
CA GLY A 240 6.65 -24.19 10.04
C GLY A 240 6.00 -24.75 11.30
N HIS A 241 6.11 -24.07 12.46
CA HIS A 241 5.51 -24.55 13.69
C HIS A 241 4.00 -24.24 13.74
N ALA A 242 3.18 -25.17 14.25
CA ALA A 242 1.72 -25.01 14.33
C ALA A 242 1.25 -23.77 15.13
N VAL A 243 2.09 -23.27 16.06
CA VAL A 243 1.82 -22.03 16.80
C VAL A 243 1.59 -20.85 15.86
N ALA A 244 2.35 -20.73 14.75
CA ALA A 244 2.14 -19.68 13.78
C ALA A 244 0.74 -19.74 13.13
N GLY A 245 0.22 -20.94 12.90
CA GLY A 245 -1.14 -21.15 12.41
C GLY A 245 -2.21 -20.62 13.37
N TRP A 246 -2.08 -20.93 14.67
CA TRP A 246 -2.99 -20.42 15.70
C TRP A 246 -2.89 -18.91 15.88
N LEU A 247 -1.69 -18.34 15.81
CA LEU A 247 -1.49 -16.89 15.87
C LEU A 247 -2.09 -16.18 14.64
N ALA A 248 -2.03 -16.81 13.45
CA ALA A 248 -2.69 -16.28 12.26
C ALA A 248 -4.23 -16.27 12.43
N LEU A 249 -4.82 -17.35 12.97
CA LEU A 249 -6.25 -17.38 13.28
C LEU A 249 -6.64 -16.33 14.33
N ALA A 250 -5.80 -16.12 15.35
CA ALA A 250 -5.99 -15.05 16.33
C ALA A 250 -5.94 -13.66 15.68
N ALA A 251 -5.02 -13.43 14.74
CA ALA A 251 -4.98 -12.19 13.96
C ALA A 251 -6.23 -12.01 13.10
N ALA A 252 -6.69 -13.06 12.42
CA ALA A 252 -7.95 -13.03 11.67
C ALA A 252 -9.14 -12.66 12.55
N ALA A 253 -9.27 -13.27 13.74
CA ALA A 253 -10.32 -12.97 14.69
C ALA A 253 -10.25 -11.54 15.23
N ALA A 254 -9.05 -11.04 15.53
CA ALA A 254 -8.84 -9.68 15.99
C ALA A 254 -9.23 -8.63 14.92
N ILE A 255 -8.91 -8.89 13.64
CA ILE A 255 -9.30 -8.03 12.52
C ILE A 255 -10.82 -8.13 12.28
N ALA A 256 -11.42 -9.31 12.35
CA ALA A 256 -12.87 -9.49 12.27
C ALA A 256 -13.57 -8.73 13.41
N ASN A 257 -13.00 -8.72 14.63
CA ASN A 257 -13.51 -7.89 15.73
C ASN A 257 -13.42 -6.39 15.44
N LEU A 258 -12.42 -5.92 14.68
CA LEU A 258 -12.33 -4.52 14.26
C LEU A 258 -13.50 -4.14 13.35
N LEU A 259 -14.01 -5.06 12.52
CA LEU A 259 -15.19 -4.82 11.68
C LEU A 259 -16.48 -4.53 12.48
N ASN A 260 -16.52 -4.86 13.79
CA ASN A 260 -17.62 -4.45 14.65
C ASN A 260 -17.71 -2.93 14.89
N ASP A 261 -16.72 -2.14 14.49
CA ASP A 261 -16.84 -0.67 14.50
C ASP A 261 -17.66 -0.16 13.30
N TRP A 262 -17.91 -0.98 12.28
CA TRP A 262 -18.53 -0.59 11.00
C TRP A 262 -20.07 -0.77 10.97
N HIS A 263 -20.74 -0.57 12.09
CA HIS A 263 -22.22 -0.58 12.14
C HIS A 263 -22.79 0.75 11.64
N VAL A 264 -22.54 1.07 10.37
CA VAL A 264 -22.91 2.33 9.73
C VAL A 264 -24.13 2.20 8.80
N GLY A 265 -24.86 1.10 8.88
CA GLY A 265 -26.07 0.88 8.11
C GLY A 265 -25.85 0.98 6.59
N ARG A 266 -26.78 1.68 5.91
CA ARG A 266 -26.72 1.85 4.44
C ARG A 266 -25.49 2.64 3.96
N ALA A 267 -24.87 3.44 4.81
CA ALA A 267 -23.63 4.15 4.48
C ALA A 267 -22.50 3.22 4.07
N LEU A 268 -22.49 1.97 4.57
CA LEU A 268 -21.51 0.96 4.18
C LEU A 268 -21.51 0.66 2.67
N LEU A 269 -22.63 0.80 1.99
CA LEU A 269 -22.73 0.55 0.55
C LEU A 269 -22.16 1.68 -0.31
N GLN A 270 -21.83 2.81 0.31
CA GLN A 270 -21.14 3.90 -0.38
C GLN A 270 -19.66 3.56 -0.57
N ARG A 271 -19.10 3.91 -1.75
CA ARG A 271 -17.70 3.59 -2.11
C ARG A 271 -16.68 4.01 -1.06
N TRP A 272 -16.89 5.13 -0.40
CA TRP A 272 -15.98 5.70 0.59
C TRP A 272 -15.96 4.94 1.91
N ALA A 273 -17.01 4.18 2.21
CA ALA A 273 -17.08 3.26 3.35
C ALA A 273 -16.80 1.81 2.92
N LEU A 274 -17.32 1.38 1.77
CA LEU A 274 -17.21 -0.01 1.31
C LEU A 274 -15.76 -0.42 1.02
N ILE A 275 -14.98 0.45 0.34
CA ILE A 275 -13.61 0.08 -0.04
C ILE A 275 -12.72 -0.10 1.20
N PRO A 276 -12.66 0.82 2.18
CA PRO A 276 -11.95 0.59 3.43
C PRO A 276 -12.44 -0.64 4.22
N TYR A 277 -13.74 -0.92 4.21
CA TYR A 277 -14.30 -2.13 4.82
C TYR A 277 -13.75 -3.41 4.15
N LEU A 278 -13.72 -3.44 2.81
CA LEU A 278 -13.19 -4.57 2.05
C LEU A 278 -11.68 -4.79 2.29
N VAL A 279 -10.90 -3.75 2.59
CA VAL A 279 -9.50 -3.89 3.02
C VAL A 279 -9.41 -4.80 4.25
N TYR A 280 -10.21 -4.54 5.27
CA TYR A 280 -10.22 -5.35 6.49
C TYR A 280 -10.80 -6.75 6.27
N VAL A 281 -11.81 -6.90 5.41
CA VAL A 281 -12.34 -8.22 5.03
C VAL A 281 -11.27 -9.07 4.35
N CYS A 282 -10.57 -8.52 3.35
CA CYS A 282 -9.45 -9.23 2.69
C CYS A 282 -8.34 -9.57 3.69
N MET A 283 -8.06 -8.68 4.64
CA MET A 283 -7.03 -8.89 5.66
C MET A 283 -7.44 -10.03 6.61
N ALA A 284 -8.67 -10.04 7.11
CA ALA A 284 -9.17 -11.11 8.00
C ALA A 284 -9.17 -12.47 7.30
N LEU A 285 -9.69 -12.52 6.06
CA LEU A 285 -9.70 -13.75 5.26
C LEU A 285 -8.27 -14.21 4.92
N GLY A 286 -7.35 -13.28 4.62
CA GLY A 286 -5.95 -13.60 4.36
C GLY A 286 -5.29 -14.31 5.54
N TYR A 287 -5.39 -13.74 6.74
CA TYR A 287 -4.86 -14.40 7.94
C TYR A 287 -5.59 -15.70 8.29
N ALA A 288 -6.90 -15.81 8.04
CA ALA A 288 -7.63 -17.05 8.24
C ALA A 288 -7.09 -18.17 7.33
N LEU A 289 -6.89 -17.89 6.03
CA LEU A 289 -6.33 -18.87 5.09
C LEU A 289 -4.88 -19.25 5.44
N ILE A 290 -4.06 -18.30 5.87
CA ILE A 290 -2.70 -18.59 6.36
C ILE A 290 -2.77 -19.56 7.55
N GLY A 291 -3.64 -19.26 8.54
CA GLY A 291 -3.79 -20.09 9.72
C GLY A 291 -4.25 -21.49 9.39
N LEU A 292 -5.28 -21.63 8.54
CA LEU A 292 -5.78 -22.92 8.08
C LEU A 292 -4.72 -23.68 7.29
N GLY A 293 -3.99 -23.01 6.38
CA GLY A 293 -2.93 -23.62 5.59
C GLY A 293 -1.80 -24.16 6.46
N ARG A 294 -1.38 -23.39 7.48
CA ARG A 294 -0.32 -23.81 8.42
C ARG A 294 -0.75 -25.00 9.29
N LEU A 295 -2.00 -25.07 9.71
CA LEU A 295 -2.51 -26.15 10.55
C LEU A 295 -2.84 -27.42 9.77
N SER A 296 -3.23 -27.29 8.51
CA SER A 296 -3.59 -28.45 7.65
C SER A 296 -2.45 -28.92 6.75
N GLY A 297 -1.32 -28.20 6.71
CA GLY A 297 -0.15 -28.58 5.89
C GLY A 297 -0.38 -28.43 4.38
N ASN A 298 -1.29 -27.53 3.96
CA ASN A 298 -1.63 -27.33 2.56
C ASN A 298 -1.18 -25.93 2.03
N GLU A 299 -1.37 -25.70 0.71
CA GLU A 299 -0.92 -24.51 0.01
C GLU A 299 -1.76 -23.24 0.26
N MET A 300 -2.79 -23.29 1.13
CA MET A 300 -3.63 -22.13 1.45
C MET A 300 -2.86 -20.96 2.08
N THR A 301 -1.66 -21.20 2.61
CA THR A 301 -0.79 -20.13 3.10
C THR A 301 -0.48 -19.10 1.99
N SER A 302 -0.12 -19.55 0.79
CA SER A 302 0.12 -18.65 -0.36
C SER A 302 -1.17 -17.93 -0.78
N ALA A 303 -2.32 -18.59 -0.75
CA ALA A 303 -3.60 -17.95 -1.02
C ALA A 303 -3.88 -16.80 -0.03
N GLY A 304 -3.63 -17.04 1.26
CA GLY A 304 -3.79 -16.04 2.30
C GLY A 304 -2.81 -14.86 2.14
N GLU A 305 -1.52 -15.13 1.91
CA GLU A 305 -0.52 -14.08 1.67
C GLU A 305 -0.94 -13.15 0.51
N HIS A 306 -1.49 -13.72 -0.58
CA HIS A 306 -1.93 -12.89 -1.72
C HIS A 306 -3.26 -12.16 -1.46
N LEU A 307 -4.15 -12.65 -0.59
CA LEU A 307 -5.28 -11.85 -0.12
C LEU A 307 -4.81 -10.62 0.68
N LEU A 308 -3.72 -10.75 1.45
CA LEU A 308 -3.12 -9.62 2.16
C LEU A 308 -2.52 -8.59 1.18
N VAL A 309 -1.70 -9.05 0.20
CA VAL A 309 -0.94 -8.10 -0.64
C VAL A 309 -1.70 -7.64 -1.88
N VAL A 310 -2.56 -8.45 -2.48
CA VAL A 310 -3.37 -8.05 -3.64
C VAL A 310 -4.67 -7.42 -3.20
N GLY A 311 -5.39 -8.07 -2.28
CA GLY A 311 -6.67 -7.58 -1.77
C GLY A 311 -6.49 -6.41 -0.80
N SER A 312 -5.94 -6.67 0.37
CA SER A 312 -5.86 -5.65 1.44
C SER A 312 -4.93 -4.49 1.07
N LEU A 313 -3.67 -4.75 0.75
CA LEU A 313 -2.71 -3.70 0.38
C LEU A 313 -3.12 -2.98 -0.90
N GLY A 314 -3.52 -3.71 -1.96
CA GLY A 314 -3.95 -3.11 -3.22
C GLY A 314 -5.13 -2.14 -3.05
N LEU A 315 -6.17 -2.55 -2.32
CA LEU A 315 -7.33 -1.70 -2.03
C LEU A 315 -6.97 -0.51 -1.12
N ALA A 316 -6.13 -0.73 -0.09
CA ALA A 316 -5.69 0.34 0.81
C ALA A 316 -4.90 1.42 0.06
N VAL A 317 -3.95 1.02 -0.78
CA VAL A 317 -3.18 1.94 -1.62
C VAL A 317 -4.09 2.66 -2.60
N LEU A 318 -5.02 1.96 -3.28
CA LEU A 318 -5.97 2.57 -4.20
C LEU A 318 -6.80 3.67 -3.54
N ILE A 319 -7.44 3.38 -2.41
CA ILE A 319 -8.34 4.35 -1.75
C ILE A 319 -7.57 5.54 -1.20
N VAL A 320 -6.41 5.31 -0.57
CA VAL A 320 -5.57 6.40 -0.05
C VAL A 320 -5.10 7.31 -1.18
N MET A 321 -4.59 6.74 -2.27
CA MET A 321 -4.10 7.51 -3.41
C MET A 321 -5.24 8.24 -4.15
N ALA A 322 -6.43 7.63 -4.26
CA ALA A 322 -7.58 8.24 -4.89
C ALA A 322 -8.12 9.44 -4.09
N VAL A 323 -8.13 9.35 -2.75
CA VAL A 323 -8.60 10.42 -1.86
C VAL A 323 -7.52 11.49 -1.71
N ALA A 324 -6.36 11.14 -1.14
CA ALA A 324 -5.30 12.10 -0.84
C ALA A 324 -4.75 12.74 -2.14
N GLY A 325 -4.55 11.97 -3.20
CA GLY A 325 -4.04 12.48 -4.46
C GLY A 325 -4.93 13.56 -5.07
N ARG A 326 -6.24 13.45 -4.96
CA ARG A 326 -7.17 14.48 -5.47
C ARG A 326 -7.28 15.67 -4.54
N MET A 327 -7.53 15.45 -3.26
CA MET A 327 -7.75 16.52 -2.30
C MET A 327 -6.53 17.44 -2.19
N HIS A 328 -5.33 16.88 -2.07
CA HIS A 328 -4.10 17.67 -2.03
C HIS A 328 -3.68 18.25 -3.39
N SER A 329 -4.30 17.84 -4.50
CA SER A 329 -4.15 18.46 -5.81
C SER A 329 -5.17 19.58 -6.07
N GLY A 330 -6.01 19.94 -5.09
CA GLY A 330 -7.04 20.97 -5.26
C GLY A 330 -8.30 20.49 -5.97
N TRP A 331 -8.46 19.18 -6.15
CA TRP A 331 -9.66 18.58 -6.75
C TRP A 331 -10.56 18.00 -5.65
N GLY A 332 -11.88 18.11 -5.81
CA GLY A 332 -12.82 17.39 -4.95
C GLY A 332 -12.77 15.87 -5.15
N LEU A 333 -13.44 15.12 -4.27
CA LEU A 333 -13.58 13.67 -4.39
C LEU A 333 -14.22 13.28 -5.73
N ASP A 334 -13.78 12.17 -6.28
CA ASP A 334 -14.23 11.73 -7.61
C ASP A 334 -15.43 10.79 -7.49
N HIS A 335 -16.60 11.25 -7.93
CA HIS A 335 -17.83 10.46 -7.91
C HIS A 335 -18.02 9.57 -9.17
N ARG A 336 -17.11 9.62 -10.14
CA ARG A 336 -17.15 8.76 -11.33
C ARG A 336 -16.98 7.27 -10.96
N ARG A 337 -17.40 6.37 -11.84
CA ARG A 337 -17.46 4.93 -11.58
C ARG A 337 -16.11 4.21 -11.65
N TRP A 338 -15.03 4.90 -12.02
CA TRP A 338 -13.72 4.27 -12.16
C TRP A 338 -13.16 3.73 -10.83
N LEU A 339 -13.39 4.43 -9.70
CA LEU A 339 -12.89 4.00 -8.40
C LEU A 339 -13.54 2.70 -7.91
N PRO A 340 -14.88 2.56 -7.87
CA PRO A 340 -15.49 1.26 -7.55
C PRO A 340 -15.14 0.16 -8.56
N LEU A 341 -14.98 0.49 -9.85
CA LEU A 341 -14.50 -0.48 -10.84
C LEU A 341 -13.07 -0.94 -10.53
N GLY A 342 -12.14 -0.02 -10.24
CA GLY A 342 -10.77 -0.35 -9.83
C GLY A 342 -10.73 -1.22 -8.57
N ALA A 343 -11.56 -0.90 -7.57
CA ALA A 343 -11.68 -1.71 -6.36
C ALA A 343 -12.21 -3.11 -6.66
N LEU A 344 -13.23 -3.25 -7.51
CA LEU A 344 -13.74 -4.54 -7.95
C LEU A 344 -12.66 -5.36 -8.66
N LEU A 345 -11.87 -4.75 -9.53
CA LEU A 345 -10.77 -5.43 -10.22
C LEU A 345 -9.73 -5.99 -9.24
N PHE A 346 -9.38 -5.24 -8.16
CA PHE A 346 -8.46 -5.75 -7.14
C PHE A 346 -9.06 -6.86 -6.29
N VAL A 347 -10.35 -6.79 -5.96
CA VAL A 347 -11.04 -7.90 -5.27
C VAL A 347 -11.02 -9.16 -6.14
N LEU A 348 -11.39 -9.04 -7.41
CA LEU A 348 -11.38 -10.16 -8.35
C LEU A 348 -9.96 -10.70 -8.60
N ALA A 349 -8.94 -9.81 -8.67
CA ALA A 349 -7.54 -10.21 -8.77
C ALA A 349 -7.11 -11.02 -7.54
N ALA A 350 -7.46 -10.56 -6.34
CA ALA A 350 -7.15 -11.25 -5.10
C ALA A 350 -7.82 -12.63 -5.02
N LEU A 351 -9.09 -12.72 -5.42
CA LEU A 351 -9.83 -13.98 -5.43
C LEU A 351 -9.28 -14.95 -6.48
N ALA A 352 -8.98 -14.48 -7.69
CA ALA A 352 -8.37 -15.29 -8.75
C ALA A 352 -7.00 -15.83 -8.31
N ARG A 353 -6.15 -14.97 -7.70
CA ARG A 353 -4.82 -15.36 -7.22
C ARG A 353 -4.89 -16.31 -6.02
N ALA A 354 -5.77 -16.04 -5.07
CA ALA A 354 -5.98 -16.93 -3.93
C ALA A 354 -6.52 -18.28 -4.38
N GLY A 355 -7.53 -18.28 -5.25
CA GLY A 355 -8.11 -19.50 -5.80
C GLY A 355 -7.09 -20.37 -6.53
N SER A 356 -6.19 -19.78 -7.30
CA SER A 356 -5.12 -20.52 -8.03
C SER A 356 -4.12 -21.23 -7.12
N SER A 357 -4.06 -20.85 -5.84
CA SER A 357 -3.17 -21.46 -4.82
C SER A 357 -3.91 -22.37 -3.84
N THR A 358 -5.15 -22.75 -4.15
CA THR A 358 -5.89 -23.71 -3.34
C THR A 358 -5.91 -25.08 -4.03
N PRO A 359 -6.09 -26.17 -3.28
CA PRO A 359 -6.23 -27.51 -3.87
C PRO A 359 -7.38 -27.61 -4.89
N PHE A 360 -8.44 -26.83 -4.69
CA PHE A 360 -9.60 -26.79 -5.59
C PHE A 360 -9.31 -26.05 -6.92
N GLY A 361 -8.30 -25.18 -6.94
CA GLY A 361 -7.92 -24.38 -8.11
C GLY A 361 -6.75 -24.94 -8.91
N ALA A 362 -6.16 -26.07 -8.53
CA ALA A 362 -4.93 -26.59 -9.14
C ALA A 362 -5.04 -26.80 -10.66
N ALA A 363 -6.20 -27.30 -11.15
CA ALA A 363 -6.44 -27.50 -12.57
C ALA A 363 -6.51 -26.19 -13.39
N ALA A 364 -6.83 -25.06 -12.75
CA ALA A 364 -6.95 -23.74 -13.38
C ALA A 364 -5.89 -22.74 -12.86
N ALA A 365 -4.84 -23.24 -12.18
CA ALA A 365 -3.84 -22.39 -11.51
C ALA A 365 -3.21 -21.37 -12.48
N THR A 366 -2.76 -21.81 -13.65
CA THR A 366 -2.16 -20.94 -14.67
C THR A 366 -3.15 -19.86 -15.14
N ALA A 367 -4.39 -20.24 -15.44
CA ALA A 367 -5.43 -19.28 -15.85
C ALA A 367 -5.74 -18.28 -14.73
N GLY A 368 -5.80 -18.74 -13.48
CA GLY A 368 -5.98 -17.90 -12.31
C GLY A 368 -4.86 -16.88 -12.10
N LEU A 369 -3.60 -17.29 -12.30
CA LEU A 369 -2.45 -16.39 -12.25
C LEU A 369 -2.52 -15.29 -13.33
N HIS A 370 -2.83 -15.67 -14.58
CA HIS A 370 -2.97 -14.71 -15.67
C HIS A 370 -4.16 -13.76 -15.45
N ALA A 371 -5.30 -14.28 -15.00
CA ALA A 371 -6.46 -13.46 -14.67
C ALA A 371 -6.14 -12.46 -13.56
N ALA A 372 -5.50 -12.89 -12.48
CA ALA A 372 -5.09 -12.03 -11.37
C ALA A 372 -4.16 -10.91 -11.84
N ALA A 373 -3.12 -11.24 -12.62
CA ALA A 373 -2.17 -10.27 -13.15
C ALA A 373 -2.85 -9.26 -14.07
N THR A 374 -3.71 -9.72 -14.99
CA THR A 374 -4.43 -8.85 -15.92
C THR A 374 -5.36 -7.89 -15.17
N LEU A 375 -6.11 -8.38 -14.19
CA LEU A 375 -7.01 -7.57 -13.36
C LEU A 375 -6.24 -6.52 -12.53
N TRP A 376 -5.08 -6.89 -11.97
CA TRP A 376 -4.19 -5.98 -11.25
C TRP A 376 -3.65 -4.87 -12.15
N ILE A 377 -3.12 -5.23 -13.33
CA ILE A 377 -2.62 -4.28 -14.33
C ILE A 377 -3.74 -3.34 -14.78
N ALA A 378 -4.93 -3.86 -15.07
CA ALA A 378 -6.09 -3.07 -15.46
C ALA A 378 -6.51 -2.08 -14.36
N GLY A 379 -6.51 -2.51 -13.08
CA GLY A 379 -6.82 -1.65 -11.94
C GLY A 379 -5.88 -0.44 -11.84
N TRP A 380 -4.57 -0.65 -11.93
CA TRP A 380 -3.59 0.44 -11.89
C TRP A 380 -3.61 1.29 -13.16
N SER A 381 -3.88 0.70 -14.32
CA SER A 381 -4.03 1.45 -15.58
C SER A 381 -5.23 2.40 -15.52
N ILE A 382 -6.35 1.96 -14.96
CA ILE A 382 -7.52 2.81 -14.72
C ILE A 382 -7.15 3.94 -13.74
N TYR A 383 -6.47 3.65 -12.63
CA TYR A 383 -6.01 4.68 -11.71
C TYR A 383 -5.16 5.74 -12.44
N LEU A 384 -4.17 5.33 -13.24
CA LEU A 384 -3.31 6.23 -14.00
C LEU A 384 -4.14 7.09 -14.97
N ALA A 385 -5.06 6.50 -15.72
CA ALA A 385 -5.89 7.21 -16.69
C ALA A 385 -6.69 8.36 -16.06
N TYR A 386 -7.19 8.17 -14.82
CA TYR A 386 -8.00 9.16 -14.12
C TYR A 386 -7.20 10.09 -13.20
N SER A 387 -5.99 9.71 -12.80
CA SER A 387 -5.17 10.46 -11.84
C SER A 387 -4.02 11.21 -12.49
N LEU A 388 -3.63 10.88 -13.72
CA LEU A 388 -2.51 11.54 -14.41
C LEU A 388 -2.70 13.06 -14.50
N LYS A 389 -3.86 13.53 -14.95
CA LYS A 389 -4.15 14.97 -15.06
C LYS A 389 -4.15 15.68 -13.71
N PRO A 390 -4.85 15.21 -12.66
CA PRO A 390 -4.79 15.80 -11.32
C PRO A 390 -3.37 15.84 -10.73
N LEU A 391 -2.57 14.80 -10.94
CA LEU A 391 -1.24 14.69 -10.32
C LEU A 391 -0.13 15.40 -11.09
N SER A 392 -0.25 15.55 -12.42
CA SER A 392 0.77 16.21 -13.25
C SER A 392 0.41 17.64 -13.67
N GLY A 393 -0.85 18.04 -13.51
CA GLY A 393 -1.36 19.36 -13.88
C GLY A 393 -1.30 20.38 -12.74
N PRO A 394 -1.52 21.68 -13.05
CA PRO A 394 -1.69 22.72 -12.04
C PRO A 394 -2.94 22.45 -11.18
N ARG A 395 -2.97 23.06 -10.01
CA ARG A 395 -4.14 22.99 -9.12
C ARG A 395 -5.27 23.86 -9.70
N PRO A 396 -6.52 23.39 -9.69
CA PRO A 396 -7.67 24.19 -10.17
C PRO A 396 -8.08 25.28 -9.19
N ASP A 397 -7.61 25.26 -7.94
CA ASP A 397 -7.90 26.23 -6.88
C ASP A 397 -6.84 27.35 -6.79
N ASP A 398 -5.93 27.44 -7.74
CA ASP A 398 -4.83 28.41 -7.86
C ASP A 398 -3.93 28.54 -6.59
N ARG A 399 -4.05 27.59 -5.64
CA ARG A 399 -3.19 27.55 -4.44
C ARG A 399 -1.83 26.96 -4.76
N GLY A 400 -0.81 27.48 -4.12
CA GLY A 400 0.51 26.87 -4.09
C GLY A 400 0.60 25.79 -3.00
N GLY A 401 1.46 24.78 -3.21
CA GLY A 401 1.79 23.82 -2.16
C GLY A 401 0.92 22.56 -2.13
N CYS A 402 0.90 21.90 -0.96
CA CYS A 402 0.33 20.57 -0.73
C CYS A 402 -0.94 20.58 0.12
N ASP A 403 -1.45 21.76 0.49
CA ASP A 403 -2.63 21.87 1.34
C ASP A 403 -3.87 21.27 0.66
N GLU A 404 -4.76 20.67 1.44
CA GLU A 404 -6.03 20.18 0.92
C GLU A 404 -6.84 21.31 0.30
N ALA A 405 -7.67 21.00 -0.71
CA ALA A 405 -8.68 21.90 -1.20
C ALA A 405 -9.63 22.26 -0.04
N ALA A 406 -10.02 23.54 0.06
CA ALA A 406 -11.10 23.91 0.97
C ALA A 406 -12.34 23.07 0.64
N PRO A 407 -13.11 22.62 1.64
CA PRO A 407 -14.39 21.98 1.36
C PRO A 407 -15.20 22.91 0.45
N VAL A 408 -15.68 22.37 -0.66
CA VAL A 408 -16.62 23.09 -1.52
C VAL A 408 -17.87 23.27 -0.65
N VAL A 409 -18.05 24.44 -0.09
CA VAL A 409 -19.34 24.85 0.43
C VAL A 409 -20.20 24.95 -0.82
N GLU A 410 -21.01 23.93 -1.10
CA GLU A 410 -22.08 24.06 -2.06
C GLU A 410 -22.86 25.32 -1.63
N ALA A 411 -22.74 26.36 -2.45
CA ALA A 411 -23.58 27.53 -2.27
C ALA A 411 -25.01 26.99 -2.30
N ALA A 412 -25.69 27.11 -1.14
CA ALA A 412 -27.09 26.83 -1.08
C ALA A 412 -27.73 27.69 -2.20
N THR A 413 -28.16 27.05 -3.27
CA THR A 413 -28.97 27.65 -4.32
C THR A 413 -30.25 28.12 -3.61
N PRO A 414 -30.61 29.40 -3.76
CA PRO A 414 -31.78 30.00 -3.10
C PRO A 414 -33.09 29.34 -3.57
#